data_8df989f90a9ef4f1b744a7b07bd3b554
#
_entry.id   8df989f90a9ef4f1b744a7b07bd3b554
#
_cell.length_a   1.000
_cell.length_b   1.000
_cell.length_c   1.000
_cell.angle_alpha   90.00
_cell.angle_beta   90.00
_cell.angle_gamma   90.00
#
_symmetry.space_group_name_H-M   'P 1'
#
loop_
_entity.id
_entity.type
_entity.pdbx_description
1 polymer ?
#
loop_
_entity_poly.entity_id
_entity_poly.type
_entity_poly.pdbx_seq_one_letter_code
_entity_poly.pdbx_strand_id
1 'polypeptide(L)'
;ECYRLYDADLPEYNVAVDRYADWVVVQEYAPPKTIDAHKARQRLFDIIAATISVLGIAPNKLVLKTRERQKGKNQYQKLGEKGEFLEVTEYNAHLWVNLTDYLDTGLFLDHRIARRMLGQMSKGKDFLNLFSYTGSATVHAGLGGARSTTTVDMSRTYLEWAERNLRLNGLTGRAHRLI
;
A
#
# COMPACT_ATOMS: atom_id res chain seq x y z
N GLU A 1 6.83 10.15 1.77
CA GLU A 1 5.47 10.66 2.08
C GLU A 1 4.54 9.57 2.62
N CYS A 2 4.92 8.28 2.51
CA CYS A 2 4.09 7.16 2.93
C CYS A 2 4.73 6.44 4.11
N TYR A 3 4.02 6.33 5.23
CA TYR A 3 4.54 5.66 6.43
C TYR A 3 3.40 5.31 7.41
N ARG A 4 3.66 4.29 8.24
CA ARG A 4 2.78 3.90 9.33
C ARG A 4 3.01 4.80 10.53
N LEU A 5 1.92 5.31 11.09
CA LEU A 5 1.91 6.18 12.28
C LEU A 5 1.62 5.39 13.55
N TYR A 6 0.77 4.35 13.46
CA TYR A 6 0.32 3.56 14.58
C TYR A 6 -0.01 2.14 14.12
N ASP A 7 0.30 1.12 14.91
CA ASP A 7 0.05 -0.28 14.60
C ASP A 7 -0.34 -1.10 15.85
N ALA A 8 -1.57 -0.91 16.32
CA ALA A 8 -2.12 -1.65 17.46
C ALA A 8 -1.26 -1.61 18.74
N ASP A 9 -0.53 -0.50 18.97
CA ASP A 9 0.36 -0.35 20.13
C ASP A 9 -0.39 -0.39 21.47
N LEU A 10 -1.68 -0.05 21.47
CA LEU A 10 -2.59 -0.17 22.60
C LEU A 10 -3.61 -1.29 22.35
N PRO A 11 -3.71 -2.30 23.24
CA PRO A 11 -4.59 -3.46 23.01
C PRO A 11 -6.08 -3.11 22.81
N GLU A 12 -6.52 -1.98 23.38
CA GLU A 12 -7.89 -1.50 23.25
C GLU A 12 -8.18 -0.89 21.88
N TYR A 13 -7.16 -0.45 21.17
CA TYR A 13 -7.25 0.27 19.90
C TYR A 13 -6.55 -0.51 18.78
N ASN A 14 -7.19 -1.60 18.37
CA ASN A 14 -6.63 -2.57 17.44
C ASN A 14 -6.81 -2.08 15.98
N VAL A 15 -6.05 -1.07 15.62
CA VAL A 15 -6.05 -0.48 14.28
C VAL A 15 -4.63 -0.22 13.77
N ALA A 16 -4.46 -0.13 12.45
CA ALA A 16 -3.30 0.51 11.85
C ALA A 16 -3.68 1.88 11.31
N VAL A 17 -2.81 2.87 11.46
CA VAL A 17 -2.97 4.21 10.90
C VAL A 17 -1.81 4.50 9.97
N ASP A 18 -2.09 4.59 8.68
CA ASP A 18 -1.12 4.76 7.61
C ASP A 18 -1.31 6.10 6.89
N ARG A 19 -0.24 6.84 6.68
CA ARG A 19 -0.25 8.08 5.92
C ARG A 19 0.20 7.86 4.48
N TYR A 20 -0.52 8.48 3.53
CA TYR A 20 -0.22 8.53 2.10
C TYR A 20 -0.35 9.98 1.62
N ALA A 21 0.76 10.70 1.58
CA ALA A 21 0.80 12.14 1.31
C ALA A 21 -0.10 12.93 2.30
N ASP A 22 -1.19 13.53 1.81
CA ASP A 22 -2.18 14.27 2.60
C ASP A 22 -3.40 13.39 3.02
N TRP A 23 -3.41 12.11 2.67
CA TRP A 23 -4.44 11.14 3.04
C TRP A 23 -4.00 10.26 4.20
N VAL A 24 -4.99 9.77 4.95
CA VAL A 24 -4.78 8.81 6.02
C VAL A 24 -5.73 7.63 5.86
N VAL A 25 -5.20 6.43 5.97
CA VAL A 25 -5.98 5.19 6.01
C VAL A 25 -5.97 4.66 7.44
N VAL A 26 -7.13 4.56 8.05
CA VAL A 26 -7.34 3.86 9.31
C VAL A 26 -7.86 2.47 8.97
N GLN A 27 -7.08 1.45 9.30
CA GLN A 27 -7.44 0.07 9.06
C GLN A 27 -7.74 -0.62 10.39
N GLU A 28 -9.03 -0.85 10.68
CA GLU A 28 -9.46 -1.61 11.85
C GLU A 28 -9.19 -3.10 11.66
N TYR A 29 -8.54 -3.73 12.61
CA TYR A 29 -8.52 -5.19 12.71
C TYR A 29 -9.80 -5.63 13.41
N ALA A 30 -10.67 -6.37 12.71
CA ALA A 30 -11.98 -6.74 13.20
C ALA A 30 -11.93 -7.26 14.65
N PRO A 31 -12.69 -6.67 15.56
CA PRO A 31 -12.62 -7.03 16.96
C PRO A 31 -13.10 -8.49 17.16
N PRO A 32 -12.52 -9.22 18.14
CA PRO A 32 -13.02 -10.53 18.51
C PRO A 32 -14.48 -10.48 18.90
N LYS A 33 -15.24 -11.55 18.63
CA LYS A 33 -16.67 -11.65 18.99
C LYS A 33 -16.95 -11.54 20.50
N THR A 34 -15.92 -11.62 21.32
CA THR A 34 -16.00 -11.46 22.79
C THR A 34 -16.05 -10.00 23.23
N ILE A 35 -15.75 -9.05 22.32
CA ILE A 35 -15.83 -7.63 22.64
C ILE A 35 -17.21 -7.11 22.25
N ASP A 36 -17.83 -6.35 23.17
CA ASP A 36 -19.11 -5.69 22.93
C ASP A 36 -19.03 -4.76 21.73
N ALA A 37 -19.99 -4.89 20.80
CA ALA A 37 -19.99 -4.16 19.53
C ALA A 37 -20.11 -2.63 19.71
N HIS A 38 -20.82 -2.18 20.75
CA HIS A 38 -20.94 -0.75 21.04
C HIS A 38 -19.60 -0.19 21.52
N LYS A 39 -18.92 -0.91 22.39
CA LYS A 39 -17.59 -0.53 22.89
C LYS A 39 -16.54 -0.53 21.77
N ALA A 40 -16.57 -1.52 20.88
CA ALA A 40 -15.68 -1.56 19.70
C ALA A 40 -15.89 -0.33 18.79
N ARG A 41 -17.15 0.00 18.51
CA ARG A 41 -17.50 1.17 17.68
C ARG A 41 -17.07 2.48 18.34
N GLN A 42 -17.25 2.64 19.65
CA GLN A 42 -16.82 3.83 20.37
C GLN A 42 -15.30 4.01 20.26
N ARG A 43 -14.52 2.96 20.47
CA ARG A 43 -13.06 2.98 20.32
C ARG A 43 -12.63 3.38 18.91
N LEU A 44 -13.33 2.88 17.88
CA LEU A 44 -13.07 3.26 16.51
C LEU A 44 -13.33 4.76 16.26
N PHE A 45 -14.41 5.30 16.81
CA PHE A 45 -14.68 6.75 16.74
C PHE A 45 -13.63 7.58 17.47
N ASP A 46 -13.13 7.11 18.62
CA ASP A 46 -12.07 7.78 19.38
C ASP A 46 -10.79 7.86 18.53
N ILE A 47 -10.41 6.76 17.84
CA ILE A 47 -9.26 6.74 16.93
C ILE A 47 -9.45 7.71 15.74
N ILE A 48 -10.61 7.71 15.12
CA ILE A 48 -10.91 8.61 13.99
C ILE A 48 -10.79 10.07 14.45
N ALA A 49 -11.42 10.41 15.57
CA ALA A 49 -11.39 11.76 16.12
C ALA A 49 -9.98 12.19 16.51
N ALA A 50 -9.23 11.33 17.19
CA ALA A 50 -7.83 11.58 17.56
C ALA A 50 -6.96 11.76 16.32
N THR A 51 -7.11 10.89 15.31
CA THR A 51 -6.35 10.97 14.05
C THR A 51 -6.57 12.30 13.34
N ILE A 52 -7.83 12.71 13.18
CA ILE A 52 -8.19 13.99 12.54
C ILE A 52 -7.61 15.17 13.35
N SER A 53 -7.78 15.16 14.67
CA SER A 53 -7.35 16.25 15.55
C SER A 53 -5.82 16.39 15.58
N VAL A 54 -5.10 15.29 15.78
CA VAL A 54 -3.64 15.30 15.94
C VAL A 54 -2.93 15.61 14.63
N LEU A 55 -3.42 15.05 13.51
CA LEU A 55 -2.79 15.25 12.21
C LEU A 55 -3.28 16.51 11.47
N GLY A 56 -4.33 17.17 11.96
CA GLY A 56 -4.91 18.35 11.33
C GLY A 56 -5.44 18.09 9.93
N ILE A 57 -5.91 16.88 9.64
CA ILE A 57 -6.41 16.52 8.31
C ILE A 57 -7.89 16.83 8.16
N ALA A 58 -8.33 17.14 6.95
CA ALA A 58 -9.75 17.25 6.65
C ALA A 58 -10.42 15.87 6.75
N PRO A 59 -11.64 15.75 7.30
CA PRO A 59 -12.35 14.47 7.47
C PRO A 59 -12.51 13.66 6.18
N ASN A 60 -12.64 14.33 5.04
CA ASN A 60 -12.76 13.70 3.71
C ASN A 60 -11.42 13.11 3.19
N LYS A 61 -10.31 13.38 3.86
CA LYS A 61 -8.99 12.79 3.59
C LYS A 61 -8.70 11.55 4.44
N LEU A 62 -9.64 11.11 5.27
CA LEU A 62 -9.53 9.88 6.04
C LEU A 62 -10.34 8.77 5.35
N VAL A 63 -9.69 7.65 5.10
CA VAL A 63 -10.32 6.43 4.59
C VAL A 63 -10.33 5.38 5.68
N LEU A 64 -11.51 4.85 5.98
CA LEU A 64 -11.69 3.77 6.95
C LEU A 64 -11.79 2.43 6.21
N LYS A 65 -11.04 1.44 6.67
CA LYS A 65 -11.13 0.04 6.21
C LYS A 65 -11.25 -0.89 7.40
N THR A 66 -11.96 -2.01 7.23
CA THR A 66 -12.01 -3.07 8.23
C THR A 66 -11.36 -4.32 7.64
N ARG A 67 -10.33 -4.84 8.33
CA ARG A 67 -9.67 -6.09 7.97
C ARG A 67 -10.26 -7.22 8.81
N GLU A 68 -11.07 -8.03 8.18
CA GLU A 68 -11.56 -9.28 8.76
C GLU A 68 -10.57 -10.43 8.49
N ARG A 69 -10.62 -11.47 9.34
CA ARG A 69 -9.91 -12.73 9.05
C ARG A 69 -10.50 -13.36 7.79
N GLN A 70 -9.83 -13.19 6.69
CA GLN A 70 -10.26 -13.75 5.40
C GLN A 70 -9.97 -15.25 5.34
N LYS A 71 -10.95 -16.03 4.87
CA LYS A 71 -10.79 -17.44 4.55
C LYS A 71 -10.81 -17.58 3.02
N GLY A 72 -9.73 -18.11 2.43
CA GLY A 72 -9.66 -18.44 1.01
C GLY A 72 -9.35 -17.26 0.07
N LYS A 73 -9.92 -17.27 -1.14
CA LYS A 73 -9.61 -16.34 -2.25
C LYS A 73 -10.12 -14.90 -2.08
N ASN A 74 -10.81 -14.60 -0.99
CA ASN A 74 -11.47 -13.30 -0.79
C ASN A 74 -10.50 -12.13 -0.58
N GLN A 75 -9.22 -12.37 -0.32
CA GLN A 75 -8.20 -11.33 -0.13
C GLN A 75 -7.96 -10.45 -1.36
N TYR A 76 -8.41 -10.88 -2.54
CA TYR A 76 -8.26 -10.14 -3.81
C TYR A 76 -9.55 -9.45 -4.26
N GLN A 77 -10.61 -9.49 -3.45
CA GLN A 77 -11.88 -8.84 -3.81
C GLN A 77 -11.75 -7.32 -3.73
N LYS A 78 -12.32 -6.65 -4.71
CA LYS A 78 -12.51 -5.20 -4.67
C LYS A 78 -13.52 -4.83 -3.60
N LEU A 79 -13.23 -3.79 -2.83
CA LEU A 79 -14.12 -3.18 -1.84
C LEU A 79 -14.98 -2.08 -2.48
N GLY A 80 -14.54 -1.53 -3.61
CA GLY A 80 -15.19 -0.45 -4.33
C GLY A 80 -14.80 -0.41 -5.81
N GLU A 81 -15.40 0.50 -6.55
CA GLU A 81 -15.19 0.67 -7.99
C GLU A 81 -14.97 2.16 -8.38
N LYS A 82 -14.46 2.97 -7.46
CA LYS A 82 -14.22 4.39 -7.75
C LYS A 82 -13.16 4.60 -8.82
N GLY A 83 -12.20 3.67 -8.93
CA GLY A 83 -11.10 3.77 -9.89
C GLY A 83 -10.12 4.91 -9.60
N GLU A 84 -10.17 5.51 -8.42
CA GLU A 84 -9.36 6.65 -8.05
C GLU A 84 -7.98 6.20 -7.57
N PHE A 85 -6.96 6.64 -8.28
CA PHE A 85 -5.57 6.39 -7.92
C PHE A 85 -4.93 7.70 -7.47
N LEU A 86 -4.15 7.62 -6.40
CA LEU A 86 -3.34 8.70 -5.86
C LEU A 86 -1.87 8.44 -6.20
N GLU A 87 -1.20 9.43 -6.77
CA GLU A 87 0.26 9.38 -6.90
C GLU A 87 0.91 9.73 -5.56
N VAL A 88 1.85 8.89 -5.15
CA VAL A 88 2.64 9.09 -3.93
C VAL A 88 4.12 8.91 -4.22
N THR A 89 4.96 9.52 -3.39
CA THR A 89 6.41 9.45 -3.54
C THR A 89 7.02 8.63 -2.41
N GLU A 90 7.87 7.67 -2.77
CA GLU A 90 8.74 6.96 -1.84
C GLU A 90 10.20 7.09 -2.29
N TYR A 91 11.00 7.85 -1.55
CA TYR A 91 12.33 8.31 -1.96
C TYR A 91 12.25 9.05 -3.31
N ASN A 92 12.87 8.49 -4.37
CA ASN A 92 12.81 9.01 -5.74
C ASN A 92 11.80 8.26 -6.63
N ALA A 93 11.06 7.32 -6.09
CA ALA A 93 10.06 6.56 -6.84
C ALA A 93 8.68 7.20 -6.72
N HIS A 94 7.98 7.32 -7.84
CA HIS A 94 6.58 7.71 -7.92
C HIS A 94 5.72 6.46 -8.06
N LEU A 95 4.71 6.31 -7.23
CA LEU A 95 3.89 5.10 -7.17
C LEU A 95 2.41 5.45 -7.13
N TRP A 96 1.62 4.72 -7.89
CA TRP A 96 0.17 4.76 -7.78
C TRP A 96 -0.30 3.91 -6.59
N VAL A 97 -1.14 4.49 -5.74
CA VAL A 97 -1.87 3.77 -4.70
C VAL A 97 -3.37 3.96 -4.89
N ASN A 98 -4.16 2.98 -4.47
CA ASN A 98 -5.61 3.09 -4.43
C ASN A 98 -6.07 2.88 -2.98
N LEU A 99 -6.62 3.93 -2.39
CA LEU A 99 -6.95 3.94 -0.97
C LEU A 99 -8.35 3.40 -0.67
N THR A 100 -9.21 3.19 -1.68
CA THR A 100 -10.64 2.90 -1.49
C THR A 100 -11.10 1.56 -2.03
N ASP A 101 -10.59 1.14 -3.19
CA ASP A 101 -11.19 0.02 -3.93
C ASP A 101 -10.63 -1.34 -3.55
N TYR A 102 -9.48 -1.40 -2.90
CA TYR A 102 -8.82 -2.64 -2.49
C TYR A 102 -8.55 -2.63 -0.98
N LEU A 103 -8.47 -3.83 -0.40
CA LEU A 103 -8.09 -3.94 1.01
C LEU A 103 -6.68 -3.38 1.24
N ASP A 104 -5.72 -3.83 0.45
CA ASP A 104 -4.37 -3.29 0.43
C ASP A 104 -4.26 -2.14 -0.57
N THR A 105 -3.46 -1.13 -0.24
CA THR A 105 -3.40 0.14 -0.97
C THR A 105 -2.55 0.11 -2.24
N GLY A 106 -1.87 -1.00 -2.52
CA GLY A 106 -0.91 -1.11 -3.61
C GLY A 106 0.54 -0.87 -3.18
N LEU A 107 0.78 -0.47 -1.92
CA LEU A 107 2.12 -0.23 -1.39
C LEU A 107 2.23 -0.75 0.05
N PHE A 108 3.07 -1.77 0.26
CA PHE A 108 3.39 -2.29 1.59
C PHE A 108 4.43 -1.38 2.26
N LEU A 109 4.04 -0.65 3.29
CA LEU A 109 4.87 0.38 3.94
C LEU A 109 6.05 -0.20 4.73
N ASP A 110 5.88 -1.39 5.28
CA ASP A 110 6.89 -2.14 6.03
C ASP A 110 8.09 -2.57 5.16
N HIS A 111 7.91 -2.72 3.84
CA HIS A 111 8.99 -3.05 2.91
C HIS A 111 9.78 -1.84 2.39
N ARG A 112 9.52 -0.64 2.87
CA ARG A 112 10.13 0.61 2.40
C ARG A 112 11.66 0.58 2.42
N ILE A 113 12.25 0.11 3.52
CA ILE A 113 13.71 0.02 3.67
C ILE A 113 14.28 -1.05 2.72
N ALA A 114 13.61 -2.21 2.63
CA ALA A 114 14.02 -3.27 1.71
C ALA A 114 14.01 -2.80 0.25
N ARG A 115 12.99 -2.07 -0.20
CA ARG A 115 12.94 -1.50 -1.54
C ARG A 115 14.09 -0.54 -1.81
N ARG A 116 14.44 0.33 -0.85
CA ARG A 116 15.60 1.22 -0.97
C ARG A 116 16.90 0.43 -1.14
N MET A 117 17.10 -0.62 -0.33
CA MET A 117 18.29 -1.48 -0.44
C MET A 117 18.35 -2.18 -1.80
N LEU A 118 17.23 -2.73 -2.27
CA LEU A 118 17.14 -3.35 -3.60
C LEU A 118 17.55 -2.35 -4.70
N GLY A 119 17.06 -1.11 -4.65
CA GLY A 119 17.47 -0.07 -5.58
C GLY A 119 18.98 0.17 -5.56
N GLN A 120 19.58 0.33 -4.38
CA GLN A 120 21.02 0.55 -4.23
C GLN A 120 21.87 -0.62 -4.78
N MET A 121 21.37 -1.85 -4.66
CA MET A 121 22.08 -3.06 -5.09
C MET A 121 21.91 -3.39 -6.58
N SER A 122 21.00 -2.72 -7.29
CA SER A 122 20.54 -3.12 -8.63
C SER A 122 21.39 -2.57 -9.78
N LYS A 123 22.26 -1.60 -9.52
CA LYS A 123 23.06 -0.94 -10.56
C LYS A 123 23.80 -1.94 -11.46
N GLY A 124 23.51 -1.91 -12.77
CA GLY A 124 24.12 -2.76 -13.79
C GLY A 124 23.71 -4.24 -13.75
N LYS A 125 22.78 -4.62 -12.88
CA LYS A 125 22.32 -6.00 -12.72
C LYS A 125 21.01 -6.26 -13.44
N ASP A 126 20.70 -7.53 -13.68
CA ASP A 126 19.38 -7.99 -14.09
C ASP A 126 18.58 -8.32 -12.83
N PHE A 127 17.40 -7.71 -12.71
CA PHE A 127 16.56 -7.83 -11.54
C PHE A 127 15.32 -8.68 -11.84
N LEU A 128 15.11 -9.74 -11.07
CA LEU A 128 13.91 -10.59 -11.12
C LEU A 128 13.05 -10.36 -9.89
N ASN A 129 11.78 -9.97 -10.10
CA ASN A 129 10.78 -9.81 -9.06
C ASN A 129 9.68 -10.86 -9.23
N LEU A 130 9.65 -11.85 -8.35
CA LEU A 130 8.61 -12.87 -8.27
C LEU A 130 7.55 -12.46 -7.24
N PHE A 131 6.28 -12.74 -7.53
CA PHE A 131 5.15 -12.28 -6.71
C PHE A 131 5.16 -10.75 -6.56
N SER A 132 5.26 -10.10 -7.70
CA SER A 132 5.65 -8.69 -7.77
C SER A 132 4.60 -7.72 -7.25
N TYR A 133 3.36 -8.17 -7.11
CA TYR A 133 2.25 -7.30 -6.74
C TYR A 133 2.17 -6.09 -7.67
N THR A 134 2.18 -4.86 -7.17
CA THR A 134 2.14 -3.63 -7.97
C THR A 134 3.51 -3.19 -8.53
N GLY A 135 4.53 -4.04 -8.43
CA GLY A 135 5.85 -3.80 -8.99
C GLY A 135 6.67 -2.71 -8.29
N SER A 136 6.32 -2.30 -7.08
CA SER A 136 7.03 -1.24 -6.36
C SER A 136 8.53 -1.53 -6.16
N ALA A 137 8.90 -2.80 -5.89
CA ALA A 137 10.31 -3.20 -5.80
C ALA A 137 11.02 -3.12 -7.15
N THR A 138 10.33 -3.46 -8.24
CA THR A 138 10.86 -3.33 -9.61
C THR A 138 11.13 -1.88 -9.98
N VAL A 139 10.24 -0.95 -9.59
CA VAL A 139 10.45 0.49 -9.79
C VAL A 139 11.73 0.93 -9.11
N HIS A 140 11.93 0.59 -7.84
CA HIS A 140 13.14 0.93 -7.10
C HIS A 140 14.41 0.33 -7.73
N ALA A 141 14.34 -0.92 -8.21
CA ALA A 141 15.46 -1.56 -8.88
C ALA A 141 15.80 -0.84 -10.21
N GLY A 142 14.78 -0.50 -11.01
CA GLY A 142 14.97 0.24 -12.27
C GLY A 142 15.59 1.61 -12.05
N LEU A 143 15.04 2.39 -11.11
CA LEU A 143 15.57 3.71 -10.71
C LEU A 143 16.98 3.61 -10.10
N GLY A 144 17.30 2.48 -9.48
CA GLY A 144 18.64 2.17 -8.98
C GLY A 144 19.65 1.80 -10.07
N GLY A 145 19.24 1.80 -11.34
CA GLY A 145 20.10 1.54 -12.49
C GLY A 145 20.23 0.06 -12.85
N ALA A 146 19.22 -0.75 -12.59
CA ALA A 146 19.18 -2.11 -13.12
C ALA A 146 19.30 -2.10 -14.64
N ARG A 147 20.10 -3.02 -15.20
CA ARG A 147 20.27 -3.18 -16.66
C ARG A 147 18.97 -3.68 -17.30
N SER A 148 18.29 -4.60 -16.62
CA SER A 148 16.97 -5.08 -17.01
C SER A 148 16.16 -5.47 -15.77
N THR A 149 14.83 -5.48 -15.92
CA THR A 149 13.93 -6.00 -14.90
C THR A 149 12.93 -6.97 -15.50
N THR A 150 12.66 -8.06 -14.80
CA THR A 150 11.58 -9.00 -15.12
C THR A 150 10.64 -9.08 -13.91
N THR A 151 9.39 -8.73 -14.15
CA THR A 151 8.34 -8.60 -13.12
C THR A 151 7.28 -9.67 -13.37
N VAL A 152 7.08 -10.55 -12.39
CA VAL A 152 6.21 -11.73 -12.53
C VAL A 152 5.14 -11.71 -11.45
N ASP A 153 3.87 -11.81 -11.87
CA ASP A 153 2.73 -12.00 -10.95
C ASP A 153 1.61 -12.80 -11.64
N MET A 154 0.88 -13.58 -10.88
CA MET A 154 -0.26 -14.34 -11.39
C MET A 154 -1.49 -13.45 -11.64
N SER A 155 -1.55 -12.29 -11.01
CA SER A 155 -2.68 -11.37 -11.11
C SER A 155 -2.48 -10.39 -12.25
N ARG A 156 -3.28 -10.50 -13.28
CA ARG A 156 -3.30 -9.53 -14.39
C ARG A 156 -3.55 -8.10 -13.90
N THR A 157 -4.46 -7.91 -12.95
CA THR A 157 -4.76 -6.60 -12.35
C THR A 157 -3.51 -5.97 -11.72
N TYR A 158 -2.70 -6.77 -11.01
CA TYR A 158 -1.48 -6.25 -10.39
C TYR A 158 -0.36 -6.05 -11.40
N LEU A 159 -0.27 -6.83 -12.47
CA LEU A 159 0.66 -6.56 -13.56
C LEU A 159 0.30 -5.28 -14.31
N GLU A 160 -0.98 -5.01 -14.57
CA GLU A 160 -1.43 -3.75 -15.17
C GLU A 160 -1.10 -2.56 -14.25
N TRP A 161 -1.21 -2.73 -12.94
CA TRP A 161 -0.80 -1.71 -11.97
C TRP A 161 0.72 -1.54 -11.93
N ALA A 162 1.48 -2.63 -11.96
CA ALA A 162 2.94 -2.60 -12.06
C ALA A 162 3.41 -1.88 -13.33
N GLU A 163 2.76 -2.12 -14.47
CA GLU A 163 3.04 -1.41 -15.72
C GLU A 163 2.82 0.10 -15.59
N ARG A 164 1.72 0.51 -14.95
CA ARG A 164 1.45 1.93 -14.68
C ARG A 164 2.51 2.56 -13.78
N ASN A 165 2.97 1.84 -12.75
CA ASN A 165 4.05 2.29 -11.87
C ASN A 165 5.39 2.40 -12.61
N LEU A 166 5.73 1.44 -13.45
CA LEU A 166 6.93 1.51 -14.29
C LEU A 166 6.89 2.70 -15.25
N ARG A 167 5.77 2.89 -15.95
CA ARG A 167 5.58 4.03 -16.88
C ARG A 167 5.69 5.38 -16.18
N LEU A 168 5.14 5.51 -14.97
CA LEU A 168 5.19 6.73 -14.16
C LEU A 168 6.63 7.16 -13.86
N ASN A 169 7.55 6.18 -13.79
CA ASN A 169 8.96 6.41 -13.52
C ASN A 169 9.86 6.36 -14.79
N GLY A 170 9.28 6.37 -15.99
CA GLY A 170 10.01 6.32 -17.24
C GLY A 170 10.68 4.96 -17.53
N LEU A 171 10.34 3.91 -16.78
CA LEU A 171 10.87 2.56 -16.94
C LEU A 171 10.06 1.80 -17.99
N THR A 172 10.32 2.09 -19.24
CA THR A 172 9.59 1.52 -20.39
C THR A 172 10.53 0.79 -21.36
N GLY A 173 9.94 0.02 -22.28
CA GLY A 173 10.69 -0.66 -23.34
C GLY A 173 11.13 -2.08 -22.98
N ARG A 174 11.95 -2.67 -23.86
CA ARG A 174 12.29 -4.11 -23.81
C ARG A 174 13.12 -4.52 -22.59
N ALA A 175 13.77 -3.56 -21.93
CA ALA A 175 14.54 -3.82 -20.72
C ALA A 175 13.67 -4.12 -19.49
N HIS A 176 12.39 -3.72 -19.50
CA HIS A 176 11.47 -3.86 -18.38
C HIS A 176 10.28 -4.75 -18.79
N ARG A 177 10.38 -6.04 -18.46
CA ARG A 177 9.40 -7.07 -18.87
C ARG A 177 8.41 -7.37 -17.74
N LEU A 178 7.14 -7.57 -18.13
CA LEU A 178 6.07 -8.08 -17.25
C LEU A 178 5.61 -9.46 -17.80
N ILE A 179 5.43 -10.42 -16.90
CA ILE A 179 5.07 -11.82 -17.24
C ILE A 179 4.00 -12.32 -16.28
#